data_7fc2962d5f862b67bb5ddd7aac65fb86
#
_entry.id   7fc2962d5f862b67bb5ddd7aac65fb86
#
_cell.length_a   1.000
_cell.length_b   1.000
_cell.length_c   1.000
_cell.angle_alpha   90.00
_cell.angle_beta   90.00
_cell.angle_gamma   90.00
#
_symmetry.space_group_name_H-M   'P 1'
#
loop_
_entity.id
_entity.type
_entity.pdbx_description
1 polymer ?
#
loop_
_entity_poly.entity_id
_entity_poly.type
_entity_poly.pdbx_seq_one_letter_code
_entity_poly.pdbx_strand_id
1 'polypeptide(L)'
;MLALLLTPMKFGGGTASAWEGSPVPKLHVSGNQLVNGSGQPVLLSGWHQPTGAYWTYQNSNYYLNRNGGNRHKATLEYLKEITDTFTSTSGKYGNSHGWYSNQVRLFIDREDMGDVAAGTYNFAGLQAATQNLIIPYVEYAKTKGLYVTLGLDFTLLDNKATTQANLDKFNQIWGYLASQPGLKSADNVMFELVNEPVLSDVNGQWGGNPSQPNFAAFWNSLKNFQNSMISTIRSKGADNVIWASGLGWDQHYQLTASSPLTDPLNNYGYAVHWYPGYGAYDNYNSLQQIWDSSIKPAADVYPINITETTWFKNQPGDSSYWDLFNGTNAGFGKNTKAIFTAAGNVSIAVHMNGFLLDPGPKSSFADPDGGLLYDGNTVRDGMARFIFEWYYERAQFNPWNGVWNGVTNNAKYKLINRASGKAIDVPNGQNTNSLQLQQWPENTALAQQWTVTDMGTYNNIYRLRSVNSSDNKVMDVRNGTKNNGEAIQLMQDSNNTAQQFRLIKLSNGYWSLLNVNSNKAVEVTGASTADGAKLQQNLYRGDLHQQWKLVQVN
;
A
#
# COMPACT_ATOMS: atom_id res chain seq x y z
N MET A 1 46.50 -6.64 -14.28
CA MET A 1 45.70 -5.52 -13.75
C MET A 1 44.91 -4.90 -14.90
N LEU A 2 43.67 -5.31 -15.09
CA LEU A 2 42.80 -4.76 -16.14
C LEU A 2 41.72 -3.98 -15.43
N ALA A 3 41.77 -2.65 -15.53
CA ALA A 3 40.78 -1.76 -14.99
C ALA A 3 39.58 -1.75 -15.93
N LEU A 4 38.43 -2.29 -15.48
CA LEU A 4 37.14 -2.12 -16.15
C LEU A 4 36.64 -0.69 -15.89
N LEU A 5 36.69 0.15 -16.89
CA LEU A 5 36.02 1.44 -16.93
C LEU A 5 34.51 1.23 -17.07
N LEU A 6 33.76 1.38 -15.99
CA LEU A 6 32.33 1.52 -16.03
C LEU A 6 31.99 2.93 -16.51
N THR A 7 31.57 3.07 -17.75
CA THR A 7 30.96 4.28 -18.28
C THR A 7 29.55 4.43 -17.69
N PRO A 8 29.17 5.60 -17.15
CA PRO A 8 27.81 5.83 -16.72
C PRO A 8 26.88 5.92 -17.94
N MET A 9 25.90 5.02 -18.02
CA MET A 9 24.82 5.15 -18.99
C MET A 9 24.04 6.43 -18.72
N LYS A 10 24.14 7.38 -19.63
CA LYS A 10 23.23 8.53 -19.70
C LYS A 10 21.88 8.02 -20.22
N PHE A 11 20.89 7.96 -19.34
CA PHE A 11 19.50 7.81 -19.77
C PHE A 11 19.02 9.14 -20.31
N GLY A 12 18.70 9.17 -21.61
CA GLY A 12 18.10 10.31 -22.28
C GLY A 12 16.72 10.62 -21.66
N GLY A 13 16.41 11.92 -21.51
CA GLY A 13 15.11 12.40 -21.04
C GLY A 13 14.00 12.06 -22.03
N GLY A 14 13.36 10.91 -21.86
CA GLY A 14 12.11 10.53 -22.47
C GLY A 14 11.00 10.70 -21.44
N THR A 15 9.86 11.25 -21.84
CA THR A 15 8.64 11.30 -21.03
C THR A 15 8.27 9.87 -20.59
N ALA A 16 8.46 9.55 -19.34
CA ALA A 16 8.20 8.23 -18.81
C ALA A 16 6.70 7.97 -18.75
N SER A 17 6.20 7.13 -19.65
CA SER A 17 4.97 6.38 -19.46
C SER A 17 5.33 5.21 -18.55
N ALA A 18 5.12 5.36 -17.25
CA ALA A 18 5.88 4.61 -16.26
C ALA A 18 5.33 3.21 -15.92
N TRP A 19 4.13 2.81 -16.39
CA TRP A 19 3.54 1.53 -15.97
C TRP A 19 3.42 0.53 -17.11
N GLU A 20 2.92 0.88 -18.25
CA GLU A 20 2.84 -0.04 -19.37
C GLU A 20 4.26 -0.42 -19.83
N GLY A 21 4.65 -1.65 -19.56
CA GLY A 21 6.01 -2.14 -19.80
C GLY A 21 7.04 -1.80 -18.71
N SER A 22 6.62 -1.25 -17.57
CA SER A 22 7.51 -1.11 -16.41
C SER A 22 7.94 -2.47 -15.90
N PRO A 23 9.22 -2.66 -15.50
CA PRO A 23 9.66 -3.92 -14.97
C PRO A 23 8.93 -4.23 -13.66
N VAL A 24 8.49 -5.46 -13.49
CA VAL A 24 8.08 -6.05 -12.21
C VAL A 24 9.27 -6.85 -11.67
N PRO A 25 10.23 -6.21 -10.97
CA PRO A 25 11.35 -6.93 -10.42
C PRO A 25 10.83 -7.90 -9.37
N LYS A 26 11.48 -9.06 -9.29
CA LYS A 26 11.16 -10.04 -8.27
C LYS A 26 11.31 -9.42 -6.88
N LEU A 27 10.30 -9.60 -6.05
CA LEU A 27 10.29 -9.11 -4.68
C LEU A 27 10.71 -10.21 -3.71
N HIS A 28 11.31 -9.79 -2.59
CA HIS A 28 11.61 -10.65 -1.47
C HIS A 28 11.48 -9.88 -0.16
N VAL A 29 11.41 -10.61 0.95
CA VAL A 29 11.33 -10.02 2.29
C VAL A 29 12.72 -9.81 2.85
N SER A 30 12.98 -8.62 3.40
CA SER A 30 14.21 -8.27 4.11
C SER A 30 13.85 -7.52 5.41
N GLY A 31 13.97 -8.21 6.53
CA GLY A 31 13.46 -7.70 7.80
C GLY A 31 11.96 -7.42 7.71
N ASN A 32 11.54 -6.25 8.10
CA ASN A 32 10.14 -5.84 8.00
C ASN A 32 9.77 -5.14 6.67
N GLN A 33 10.59 -5.26 5.64
CA GLN A 33 10.36 -4.64 4.34
C GLN A 33 10.13 -5.67 3.24
N LEU A 34 9.25 -5.35 2.32
CA LEU A 34 9.22 -5.94 1.00
C LEU A 34 10.20 -5.17 0.12
N VAL A 35 11.16 -5.85 -0.51
CA VAL A 35 12.22 -5.20 -1.27
C VAL A 35 12.39 -5.82 -2.66
N ASN A 36 12.94 -5.05 -3.60
CA ASN A 36 13.38 -5.54 -4.92
C ASN A 36 14.77 -6.19 -4.85
N GLY A 37 15.25 -6.72 -5.97
CA GLY A 37 16.56 -7.36 -6.07
C GLY A 37 17.77 -6.46 -5.76
N SER A 38 17.58 -5.13 -5.69
CA SER A 38 18.59 -4.16 -5.27
C SER A 38 18.48 -3.78 -3.79
N GLY A 39 17.59 -4.43 -3.02
CA GLY A 39 17.36 -4.14 -1.60
C GLY A 39 16.56 -2.86 -1.34
N GLN A 40 15.94 -2.29 -2.37
CA GLN A 40 15.14 -1.06 -2.22
C GLN A 40 13.72 -1.40 -1.78
N PRO A 41 13.17 -0.72 -0.75
CA PRO A 41 11.80 -0.94 -0.28
C PRO A 41 10.76 -0.67 -1.35
N VAL A 42 9.71 -1.52 -1.35
CA VAL A 42 8.58 -1.46 -2.27
C VAL A 42 7.30 -1.40 -1.48
N LEU A 43 6.42 -0.46 -1.85
CA LEU A 43 5.06 -0.39 -1.34
C LEU A 43 4.07 -0.71 -2.46
N LEU A 44 3.23 -1.70 -2.25
CA LEU A 44 2.20 -2.09 -3.19
C LEU A 44 0.90 -1.36 -2.89
N SER A 45 0.16 -1.02 -3.95
CA SER A 45 -1.13 -0.33 -3.88
C SER A 45 -2.04 -0.85 -4.97
N GLY A 46 -3.27 -1.23 -4.63
CA GLY A 46 -4.16 -1.81 -5.61
C GLY A 46 -5.53 -2.19 -5.08
N TRP A 47 -6.09 -3.23 -5.66
CA TRP A 47 -7.46 -3.64 -5.37
C TRP A 47 -7.57 -5.15 -5.18
N HIS A 48 -8.68 -5.57 -4.58
CA HIS A 48 -9.08 -6.97 -4.47
C HIS A 48 -10.07 -7.31 -5.57
N GLN A 49 -9.90 -8.49 -6.20
CA GLN A 49 -10.73 -8.98 -7.29
C GLN A 49 -10.87 -10.50 -7.25
N PRO A 50 -12.08 -11.03 -7.04
CA PRO A 50 -12.36 -12.46 -7.22
C PRO A 50 -12.37 -12.89 -8.67
N THR A 51 -12.13 -14.19 -8.93
CA THR A 51 -12.23 -14.81 -10.26
C THR A 51 -13.65 -15.20 -10.65
N GLY A 52 -14.59 -15.22 -9.69
CA GLY A 52 -15.98 -15.61 -9.92
C GLY A 52 -16.79 -14.62 -10.73
N ALA A 53 -17.76 -15.12 -11.46
CA ALA A 53 -18.66 -14.30 -12.28
C ALA A 53 -19.57 -13.40 -11.43
N TYR A 54 -19.88 -13.79 -10.19
CA TYR A 54 -20.73 -13.03 -9.28
C TYR A 54 -20.17 -11.62 -9.00
N TRP A 55 -18.86 -11.46 -8.94
CA TRP A 55 -18.22 -10.19 -8.65
C TRP A 55 -17.89 -9.34 -9.89
N THR A 56 -17.98 -9.95 -11.07
CA THR A 56 -18.05 -9.24 -12.35
C THR A 56 -19.47 -8.79 -12.67
N TYR A 57 -20.35 -8.89 -11.73
CA TYR A 57 -21.80 -9.11 -11.77
C TYR A 57 -22.60 -8.10 -12.60
N GLN A 58 -22.29 -6.83 -12.54
CA GLN A 58 -23.11 -5.84 -13.26
C GLN A 58 -22.96 -5.91 -14.78
N ASN A 59 -21.89 -6.57 -15.26
CA ASN A 59 -21.60 -6.73 -16.69
C ASN A 59 -21.35 -8.18 -17.10
N SER A 60 -21.64 -9.16 -16.23
CA SER A 60 -21.35 -10.57 -16.51
C SER A 60 -22.00 -11.05 -17.81
N ASN A 61 -23.26 -10.69 -18.08
CA ASN A 61 -23.94 -11.04 -19.31
C ASN A 61 -23.30 -10.43 -20.56
N TYR A 62 -22.77 -9.20 -20.48
CA TYR A 62 -22.07 -8.56 -21.58
C TYR A 62 -20.82 -9.36 -21.97
N TYR A 63 -19.96 -9.67 -21.00
CA TYR A 63 -18.73 -10.43 -21.25
C TYR A 63 -19.03 -11.88 -21.61
N LEU A 64 -20.00 -12.54 -20.97
CA LEU A 64 -20.40 -13.90 -21.29
C LEU A 64 -20.91 -14.03 -22.73
N ASN A 65 -21.78 -13.12 -23.20
CA ASN A 65 -22.30 -13.11 -24.56
C ASN A 65 -21.20 -12.93 -25.60
N ARG A 66 -20.25 -12.02 -25.36
CA ARG A 66 -19.08 -11.80 -26.24
C ARG A 66 -18.17 -13.02 -26.34
N ASN A 67 -18.11 -13.81 -25.29
CA ASN A 67 -17.25 -14.98 -25.19
C ASN A 67 -17.98 -16.31 -25.38
N GLY A 68 -19.17 -16.28 -26.01
CA GLY A 68 -19.94 -17.48 -26.32
C GLY A 68 -20.34 -18.30 -25.08
N GLY A 69 -20.58 -17.66 -23.97
CA GLY A 69 -20.90 -18.27 -22.68
C GLY A 69 -19.71 -18.87 -21.92
N ASN A 70 -18.49 -18.72 -22.40
CA ASN A 70 -17.30 -19.21 -21.72
C ASN A 70 -16.91 -18.28 -20.56
N ARG A 71 -17.14 -18.72 -19.34
CA ARG A 71 -16.93 -17.95 -18.10
C ARG A 71 -15.49 -17.51 -17.92
N HIS A 72 -14.50 -18.39 -18.05
CA HIS A 72 -13.09 -18.04 -17.86
C HIS A 72 -12.61 -16.99 -18.88
N LYS A 73 -13.03 -17.09 -20.14
CA LYS A 73 -12.71 -16.07 -21.16
C LYS A 73 -13.37 -14.74 -20.83
N ALA A 74 -14.64 -14.76 -20.40
CA ALA A 74 -15.39 -13.57 -20.02
C ALA A 74 -14.73 -12.86 -18.83
N THR A 75 -14.39 -13.60 -17.78
CA THR A 75 -13.69 -13.07 -16.61
C THR A 75 -12.31 -12.53 -16.97
N LEU A 76 -11.55 -13.23 -17.81
CA LEU A 76 -10.22 -12.77 -18.25
C LEU A 76 -10.30 -11.44 -19.03
N GLU A 77 -11.29 -11.30 -19.91
CA GLU A 77 -11.51 -10.04 -20.63
C GLU A 77 -11.83 -8.89 -19.66
N TYR A 78 -12.75 -9.10 -18.73
CA TYR A 78 -13.09 -8.14 -17.69
C TYR A 78 -11.88 -7.75 -16.85
N LEU A 79 -11.11 -8.74 -16.36
CA LEU A 79 -9.92 -8.49 -15.56
C LEU A 79 -8.88 -7.65 -16.31
N LYS A 80 -8.70 -7.86 -17.60
CA LYS A 80 -7.80 -7.06 -18.43
C LYS A 80 -8.25 -5.61 -18.53
N GLU A 81 -9.54 -5.37 -18.78
CA GLU A 81 -10.08 -4.02 -18.90
C GLU A 81 -9.97 -3.22 -17.59
N ILE A 82 -10.30 -3.82 -16.43
CA ILE A 82 -10.13 -3.13 -15.15
C ILE A 82 -8.66 -2.93 -14.79
N THR A 83 -7.78 -3.86 -15.17
CA THR A 83 -6.34 -3.72 -14.98
C THR A 83 -5.82 -2.51 -15.75
N ASP A 84 -6.21 -2.32 -17.01
CA ASP A 84 -5.81 -1.16 -17.81
C ASP A 84 -6.24 0.17 -17.16
N THR A 85 -7.38 0.18 -16.49
CA THR A 85 -7.85 1.35 -15.75
C THR A 85 -7.00 1.58 -14.50
N PHE A 86 -6.82 0.57 -13.66
CA PHE A 86 -6.11 0.72 -12.39
C PHE A 86 -4.59 0.91 -12.55
N THR A 87 -4.00 0.40 -13.61
CA THR A 87 -2.56 0.61 -13.88
C THR A 87 -2.27 1.88 -14.67
N SER A 88 -3.29 2.62 -15.10
CA SER A 88 -3.12 3.87 -15.83
C SER A 88 -2.36 4.91 -15.01
N THR A 89 -1.44 5.63 -15.66
CA THR A 89 -0.72 6.77 -15.11
C THR A 89 -1.26 8.11 -15.60
N SER A 90 -1.96 8.10 -16.74
CA SER A 90 -2.57 9.29 -17.33
C SER A 90 -3.98 9.50 -16.81
N GLY A 91 -4.32 10.75 -16.54
CA GLY A 91 -5.67 11.12 -16.15
C GLY A 91 -6.68 10.90 -17.27
N LYS A 92 -7.83 10.37 -16.90
CA LYS A 92 -9.02 10.26 -17.75
C LYS A 92 -10.17 11.01 -17.07
N TYR A 93 -11.19 11.35 -17.83
CA TYR A 93 -12.43 11.95 -17.29
C TYR A 93 -12.20 13.24 -16.46
N GLY A 94 -11.23 14.06 -16.86
CA GLY A 94 -10.90 15.30 -16.16
C GLY A 94 -10.00 15.13 -14.94
N ASN A 95 -9.56 13.92 -14.60
CA ASN A 95 -8.58 13.69 -13.55
C ASN A 95 -7.16 14.11 -14.00
N SER A 96 -6.37 14.61 -13.07
CA SER A 96 -5.01 15.10 -13.32
C SER A 96 -3.97 13.98 -13.51
N HIS A 97 -4.27 12.78 -13.07
CA HIS A 97 -3.39 11.58 -13.12
C HIS A 97 -4.22 10.30 -13.19
N GLY A 98 -3.56 9.14 -13.40
CA GLY A 98 -4.17 7.83 -13.32
C GLY A 98 -4.16 7.23 -11.92
N TRP A 99 -4.53 5.95 -11.81
CA TRP A 99 -4.64 5.24 -10.54
C TRP A 99 -3.29 4.81 -9.94
N TYR A 100 -2.28 4.57 -10.78
CA TYR A 100 -0.96 4.11 -10.35
C TYR A 100 -0.95 2.83 -9.50
N SER A 101 -1.95 1.95 -9.66
CA SER A 101 -1.95 0.67 -8.96
C SER A 101 -0.87 -0.26 -9.47
N ASN A 102 -0.19 -0.96 -8.57
CA ASN A 102 0.87 -1.92 -8.88
C ASN A 102 0.66 -3.30 -8.24
N GLN A 103 -0.49 -3.54 -7.59
CA GLN A 103 -0.90 -4.88 -7.18
C GLN A 103 -2.39 -5.11 -7.41
N VAL A 104 -2.74 -6.39 -7.56
CA VAL A 104 -4.09 -6.91 -7.40
C VAL A 104 -4.03 -8.10 -6.45
N ARG A 105 -4.97 -8.15 -5.51
CA ARG A 105 -5.26 -9.37 -4.76
C ARG A 105 -6.28 -10.15 -5.53
N LEU A 106 -5.87 -11.24 -6.17
CA LEU A 106 -6.72 -12.09 -7.00
C LEU A 106 -7.17 -13.31 -6.19
N PHE A 107 -8.47 -13.39 -5.91
CA PHE A 107 -9.04 -14.56 -5.23
C PHE A 107 -9.54 -15.59 -6.21
N ILE A 108 -9.14 -16.84 -6.01
CA ILE A 108 -9.74 -18.00 -6.67
C ILE A 108 -11.08 -18.26 -5.99
N ASP A 109 -12.15 -18.00 -6.73
CA ASP A 109 -13.52 -18.06 -6.25
C ASP A 109 -14.03 -19.50 -6.09
N ARG A 110 -15.01 -19.68 -5.21
CA ARG A 110 -15.70 -20.96 -5.00
C ARG A 110 -16.38 -21.48 -6.26
N GLU A 111 -16.78 -20.62 -7.19
CA GLU A 111 -17.28 -21.04 -8.50
C GLU A 111 -16.26 -21.85 -9.29
N ASP A 112 -14.95 -21.60 -9.06
CA ASP A 112 -13.86 -22.29 -9.76
C ASP A 112 -13.47 -23.61 -9.09
N MET A 113 -13.39 -23.62 -7.76
CA MET A 113 -12.80 -24.73 -7.04
C MET A 113 -13.72 -25.39 -6.00
N GLY A 114 -15.00 -24.97 -5.92
CA GLY A 114 -15.89 -25.41 -4.85
C GLY A 114 -15.46 -24.88 -3.46
N ASP A 115 -16.06 -25.39 -2.43
CA ASP A 115 -15.80 -24.99 -1.05
C ASP A 115 -15.27 -26.18 -0.24
N VAL A 116 -14.07 -26.02 0.34
CA VAL A 116 -13.43 -27.07 1.14
C VAL A 116 -14.24 -27.34 2.41
N ALA A 117 -14.71 -26.29 3.09
CA ALA A 117 -15.45 -26.42 4.35
C ALA A 117 -16.85 -27.01 4.14
N ALA A 118 -17.53 -26.61 3.05
CA ALA A 118 -18.84 -27.16 2.68
C ALA A 118 -18.77 -28.55 2.03
N GLY A 119 -17.57 -29.09 1.80
CA GLY A 119 -17.38 -30.42 1.20
C GLY A 119 -17.65 -30.49 -0.31
N THR A 120 -17.74 -29.34 -0.98
CA THR A 120 -17.97 -29.26 -2.44
C THR A 120 -16.70 -29.03 -3.25
N TYR A 121 -15.53 -29.23 -2.65
CA TYR A 121 -14.23 -29.01 -3.28
C TYR A 121 -14.07 -29.72 -4.62
N ASN A 122 -13.65 -28.96 -5.64
CA ASN A 122 -13.52 -29.42 -7.03
C ASN A 122 -12.10 -29.10 -7.55
N PHE A 123 -11.21 -30.08 -7.45
CA PHE A 123 -9.84 -29.93 -7.92
C PHE A 123 -9.74 -29.74 -9.46
N ALA A 124 -10.60 -30.42 -10.23
CA ALA A 124 -10.62 -30.25 -11.68
C ALA A 124 -11.04 -28.83 -12.09
N GLY A 125 -11.97 -28.24 -11.35
CA GLY A 125 -12.35 -26.83 -11.52
C GLY A 125 -11.19 -25.89 -11.25
N LEU A 126 -10.45 -26.08 -10.15
CA LEU A 126 -9.23 -25.33 -9.86
C LEU A 126 -8.20 -25.44 -11.00
N GLN A 127 -7.99 -26.66 -11.52
CA GLN A 127 -7.07 -26.89 -12.63
C GLN A 127 -7.50 -26.12 -13.89
N ALA A 128 -8.79 -26.17 -14.22
CA ALA A 128 -9.35 -25.46 -15.37
C ALA A 128 -9.23 -23.94 -15.22
N ALA A 129 -9.56 -23.40 -14.05
CA ALA A 129 -9.40 -21.97 -13.76
C ALA A 129 -7.94 -21.53 -13.84
N THR A 130 -7.03 -22.33 -13.28
CA THR A 130 -5.59 -22.04 -13.32
C THR A 130 -5.07 -21.89 -14.74
N GLN A 131 -5.42 -22.84 -15.64
CA GLN A 131 -4.91 -22.85 -17.02
C GLN A 131 -5.63 -21.83 -17.93
N ASN A 132 -6.94 -21.64 -17.75
CA ASN A 132 -7.74 -20.86 -18.70
C ASN A 132 -7.94 -19.40 -18.25
N LEU A 133 -7.68 -19.06 -17.00
CA LEU A 133 -7.91 -17.74 -16.44
C LEU A 133 -6.70 -17.20 -15.69
N ILE A 134 -6.22 -17.92 -14.66
CA ILE A 134 -5.25 -17.37 -13.71
C ILE A 134 -3.88 -17.13 -14.36
N ILE A 135 -3.29 -18.13 -15.01
CA ILE A 135 -1.99 -17.99 -15.69
C ILE A 135 -2.06 -16.94 -16.81
N PRO A 136 -3.04 -16.99 -17.74
CA PRO A 136 -3.19 -15.94 -18.76
C PRO A 136 -3.37 -14.53 -18.18
N TYR A 137 -4.03 -14.40 -17.03
CA TYR A 137 -4.15 -13.11 -16.36
C TYR A 137 -2.83 -12.64 -15.71
N VAL A 138 -2.11 -13.53 -15.04
CA VAL A 138 -0.80 -13.23 -14.42
C VAL A 138 0.20 -12.75 -15.48
N GLU A 139 0.22 -13.39 -16.64
CA GLU A 139 1.06 -12.98 -17.77
C GLU A 139 0.67 -11.59 -18.28
N TYR A 140 -0.64 -11.33 -18.42
CA TYR A 140 -1.12 -10.00 -18.80
C TYR A 140 -0.77 -8.95 -17.76
N ALA A 141 -1.02 -9.21 -16.48
CA ALA A 141 -0.70 -8.34 -15.36
C ALA A 141 0.78 -7.95 -15.34
N LYS A 142 1.68 -8.90 -15.65
CA LYS A 142 3.12 -8.65 -15.77
C LYS A 142 3.43 -7.60 -16.84
N THR A 143 2.73 -7.61 -17.98
CA THR A 143 2.93 -6.59 -19.03
C THR A 143 2.48 -5.19 -18.61
N LYS A 144 1.64 -5.10 -17.60
CA LYS A 144 1.13 -3.84 -17.04
C LYS A 144 1.87 -3.36 -15.79
N GLY A 145 2.97 -4.02 -15.43
CA GLY A 145 3.74 -3.67 -14.24
C GLY A 145 3.04 -4.06 -12.92
N LEU A 146 2.15 -5.06 -12.94
CA LEU A 146 1.26 -5.40 -11.84
C LEU A 146 1.68 -6.70 -11.15
N TYR A 147 1.81 -6.63 -9.82
CA TYR A 147 1.95 -7.80 -8.96
C TYR A 147 0.59 -8.43 -8.65
N VAL A 148 0.55 -9.75 -8.59
CA VAL A 148 -0.64 -10.53 -8.27
C VAL A 148 -0.42 -11.26 -6.95
N THR A 149 -1.16 -10.88 -5.92
CA THR A 149 -1.31 -11.67 -4.69
C THR A 149 -2.43 -12.67 -4.93
N LEU A 150 -2.07 -13.92 -5.16
CA LEU A 150 -3.02 -15.00 -5.41
C LEU A 150 -3.48 -15.61 -4.09
N GLY A 151 -4.76 -15.51 -3.79
CA GLY A 151 -5.40 -16.06 -2.60
C GLY A 151 -6.55 -17.01 -2.92
N LEU A 152 -7.18 -17.54 -1.89
CA LEU A 152 -8.30 -18.47 -1.99
C LEU A 152 -9.53 -17.88 -1.30
N ASP A 153 -10.69 -17.93 -1.95
CA ASP A 153 -11.97 -17.50 -1.35
C ASP A 153 -12.51 -18.55 -0.36
N PHE A 154 -11.71 -18.85 0.66
CA PHE A 154 -12.11 -19.69 1.77
C PHE A 154 -11.86 -19.00 3.09
N THR A 155 -12.88 -18.92 3.88
CA THR A 155 -12.77 -18.55 5.29
C THR A 155 -12.67 -19.82 6.12
N LEU A 156 -11.61 -19.97 6.92
CA LEU A 156 -11.51 -21.05 7.89
C LEU A 156 -12.41 -20.71 9.09
N LEU A 157 -13.64 -21.18 9.05
CA LEU A 157 -14.61 -21.03 10.12
C LEU A 157 -14.64 -22.27 10.99
N ASP A 158 -14.72 -22.06 12.29
CA ASP A 158 -14.90 -23.06 13.35
C ASP A 158 -13.70 -24.02 13.63
N ASN A 159 -13.87 -24.90 14.60
CA ASN A 159 -12.87 -25.86 15.05
C ASN A 159 -12.55 -26.98 14.03
N LYS A 160 -13.32 -27.08 12.96
CA LYS A 160 -13.11 -28.04 11.88
C LYS A 160 -12.14 -27.51 10.83
N ALA A 161 -11.85 -26.24 10.84
CA ALA A 161 -11.05 -25.56 9.82
C ALA A 161 -9.63 -26.13 9.70
N THR A 162 -8.97 -26.41 10.84
CA THR A 162 -7.60 -26.93 10.87
C THR A 162 -7.51 -28.46 10.98
N THR A 163 -8.55 -29.21 10.59
CA THR A 163 -8.50 -30.67 10.54
C THR A 163 -7.47 -31.17 9.53
N GLN A 164 -6.95 -32.40 9.75
CA GLN A 164 -6.01 -33.00 8.80
C GLN A 164 -6.63 -33.13 7.39
N ALA A 165 -7.90 -33.47 7.29
CA ALA A 165 -8.59 -33.58 6.01
C ALA A 165 -8.64 -32.25 5.23
N ASN A 166 -8.84 -31.13 5.92
CA ASN A 166 -8.77 -29.80 5.30
C ASN A 166 -7.33 -29.44 4.95
N LEU A 167 -6.38 -29.70 5.83
CA LEU A 167 -4.96 -29.48 5.59
C LEU A 167 -4.47 -30.22 4.33
N ASP A 168 -4.89 -31.46 4.12
CA ASP A 168 -4.53 -32.25 2.94
C ASP A 168 -5.05 -31.59 1.65
N LYS A 169 -6.26 -31.02 1.69
CA LYS A 169 -6.82 -30.29 0.54
C LYS A 169 -6.09 -28.98 0.28
N PHE A 170 -5.80 -28.19 1.32
CA PHE A 170 -5.01 -26.96 1.17
C PHE A 170 -3.60 -27.27 0.65
N ASN A 171 -2.96 -28.31 1.14
CA ASN A 171 -1.67 -28.77 0.62
C ASN A 171 -1.77 -29.25 -0.84
N GLN A 172 -2.87 -29.89 -1.23
CA GLN A 172 -3.11 -30.23 -2.64
C GLN A 172 -3.25 -28.98 -3.51
N ILE A 173 -4.03 -27.99 -3.06
CA ILE A 173 -4.21 -26.71 -3.79
C ILE A 173 -2.87 -26.01 -3.95
N TRP A 174 -2.19 -25.74 -2.84
CA TRP A 174 -0.92 -25.00 -2.87
C TRP A 174 0.20 -25.78 -3.55
N GLY A 175 0.24 -27.10 -3.38
CA GLY A 175 1.19 -27.96 -4.09
C GLY A 175 0.98 -27.93 -5.60
N TYR A 176 -0.26 -27.88 -6.06
CA TYR A 176 -0.59 -27.72 -7.47
C TYR A 176 -0.22 -26.33 -8.00
N LEU A 177 -0.71 -25.26 -7.37
CA LEU A 177 -0.44 -23.87 -7.80
C LEU A 177 1.06 -23.57 -7.84
N ALA A 178 1.79 -23.94 -6.78
CA ALA A 178 3.23 -23.75 -6.68
C ALA A 178 4.06 -24.64 -7.63
N SER A 179 3.44 -25.61 -8.30
CA SER A 179 4.10 -26.43 -9.33
C SER A 179 3.92 -25.88 -10.75
N GLN A 180 3.00 -24.94 -10.96
CA GLN A 180 2.68 -24.43 -12.31
C GLN A 180 3.78 -23.49 -12.80
N PRO A 181 4.34 -23.70 -14.00
CA PRO A 181 5.43 -22.86 -14.52
C PRO A 181 5.11 -21.37 -14.61
N GLY A 182 3.84 -21.02 -14.87
CA GLY A 182 3.40 -19.63 -14.94
C GLY A 182 3.17 -18.94 -13.59
N LEU A 183 3.21 -19.70 -12.48
CA LEU A 183 3.02 -19.18 -11.11
C LEU A 183 4.25 -19.39 -10.24
N LYS A 184 4.88 -20.55 -10.37
CA LYS A 184 6.08 -20.93 -9.63
C LYS A 184 7.20 -19.93 -9.90
N SER A 185 7.65 -19.26 -8.84
CA SER A 185 8.77 -18.30 -8.93
C SER A 185 8.57 -17.17 -9.96
N ALA A 186 7.33 -16.93 -10.39
CA ALA A 186 7.02 -15.81 -11.26
C ALA A 186 7.30 -14.49 -10.53
N ASP A 187 7.97 -13.55 -11.19
CA ASP A 187 8.46 -12.31 -10.57
C ASP A 187 7.32 -11.45 -10.01
N ASN A 188 6.14 -11.54 -10.62
CA ASN A 188 4.96 -10.76 -10.25
C ASN A 188 3.91 -11.54 -9.46
N VAL A 189 4.21 -12.74 -8.94
CA VAL A 189 3.25 -13.56 -8.19
C VAL A 189 3.69 -13.71 -6.75
N MET A 190 2.76 -13.49 -5.84
CA MET A 190 2.84 -13.77 -4.40
C MET A 190 1.67 -14.66 -4.01
N PHE A 191 1.79 -15.43 -2.93
CA PHE A 191 0.77 -16.34 -2.46
C PHE A 191 0.21 -15.88 -1.12
N GLU A 192 -1.12 -15.84 -0.98
CA GLU A 192 -1.82 -15.59 0.27
C GLU A 192 -2.48 -16.89 0.73
N LEU A 193 -1.99 -17.45 1.85
CA LEU A 193 -2.24 -18.85 2.21
C LEU A 193 -3.70 -19.14 2.56
N VAL A 194 -4.33 -18.28 3.35
CA VAL A 194 -5.66 -18.47 3.90
C VAL A 194 -6.35 -17.12 4.02
N ASN A 195 -7.65 -17.08 3.73
CA ASN A 195 -8.48 -15.91 3.97
C ASN A 195 -9.19 -16.03 5.32
N GLU A 196 -9.10 -15.00 6.15
CA GLU A 196 -9.92 -14.79 7.34
C GLU A 196 -10.10 -16.03 8.25
N PRO A 197 -9.03 -16.61 8.80
CA PRO A 197 -9.16 -17.77 9.66
C PRO A 197 -9.83 -17.40 10.99
N VAL A 198 -11.03 -17.92 11.20
CA VAL A 198 -11.78 -17.80 12.44
C VAL A 198 -11.92 -19.17 13.07
N LEU A 199 -11.09 -19.44 14.05
CA LEU A 199 -11.08 -20.72 14.75
C LEU A 199 -11.96 -20.64 16.00
N SER A 200 -12.71 -21.71 16.27
CA SER A 200 -13.45 -21.87 17.52
C SER A 200 -13.06 -23.19 18.21
N ASP A 201 -13.20 -23.23 19.52
CA ASP A 201 -12.99 -24.44 20.30
C ASP A 201 -14.23 -25.37 20.30
N VAL A 202 -14.12 -26.51 20.99
CA VAL A 202 -15.20 -27.49 21.10
C VAL A 202 -16.47 -26.96 21.79
N ASN A 203 -16.35 -25.82 22.49
CA ASN A 203 -17.47 -25.13 23.15
C ASN A 203 -18.03 -23.98 22.29
N GLY A 204 -17.54 -23.79 21.06
CA GLY A 204 -17.92 -22.70 20.18
C GLY A 204 -17.31 -21.34 20.56
N GLN A 205 -16.29 -21.32 21.43
CA GLN A 205 -15.56 -20.10 21.74
C GLN A 205 -14.60 -19.76 20.60
N TRP A 206 -14.67 -18.58 20.10
CA TRP A 206 -13.88 -18.11 18.96
C TRP A 206 -12.47 -17.74 19.39
N GLY A 207 -11.47 -18.23 18.68
CA GLY A 207 -10.06 -18.00 18.96
C GLY A 207 -9.52 -16.62 18.56
N GLY A 208 -10.37 -15.75 18.05
CA GLY A 208 -9.97 -14.43 17.55
C GLY A 208 -9.76 -13.36 18.62
N ASN A 209 -10.16 -13.59 19.87
CA ASN A 209 -10.03 -12.59 20.93
C ASN A 209 -8.76 -12.80 21.75
N PRO A 210 -7.79 -11.85 21.73
CA PRO A 210 -6.53 -11.96 22.46
C PRO A 210 -6.67 -12.09 23.98
N SER A 211 -7.80 -11.68 24.54
CA SER A 211 -8.06 -11.80 26.00
C SER A 211 -8.50 -13.20 26.42
N GLN A 212 -8.78 -14.09 25.48
CA GLN A 212 -9.20 -15.46 25.79
C GLN A 212 -8.03 -16.35 26.20
N PRO A 213 -8.20 -17.22 27.19
CA PRO A 213 -7.12 -18.11 27.67
C PRO A 213 -6.55 -19.05 26.61
N ASN A 214 -7.34 -19.40 25.61
CA ASN A 214 -6.96 -20.33 24.53
C ASN A 214 -6.39 -19.63 23.27
N PHE A 215 -6.22 -18.29 23.27
CA PHE A 215 -5.72 -17.54 22.12
C PHE A 215 -4.37 -18.06 21.59
N ALA A 216 -3.43 -18.38 22.49
CA ALA A 216 -2.14 -18.95 22.10
C ALA A 216 -2.26 -20.36 21.49
N ALA A 217 -3.22 -21.16 21.94
CA ALA A 217 -3.48 -22.49 21.38
C ALA A 217 -4.05 -22.39 19.96
N PHE A 218 -4.96 -21.45 19.73
CA PHE A 218 -5.48 -21.15 18.38
C PHE A 218 -4.38 -20.66 17.45
N TRP A 219 -3.52 -19.75 17.92
CA TRP A 219 -2.37 -19.32 17.13
C TRP A 219 -1.47 -20.50 16.76
N ASN A 220 -1.13 -21.37 17.69
CA ASN A 220 -0.32 -22.55 17.41
C ASN A 220 -0.98 -23.50 16.39
N SER A 221 -2.29 -23.66 16.46
CA SER A 221 -3.05 -24.46 15.48
C SER A 221 -2.96 -23.86 14.07
N LEU A 222 -3.26 -22.57 13.94
CA LEU A 222 -3.16 -21.84 12.68
C LEU A 222 -1.72 -21.82 12.15
N LYS A 223 -0.75 -21.58 13.02
CA LYS A 223 0.68 -21.60 12.68
C LYS A 223 1.11 -22.93 12.09
N ASN A 224 0.75 -24.05 12.72
CA ASN A 224 1.10 -25.38 12.22
C ASN A 224 0.43 -25.68 10.87
N PHE A 225 -0.81 -25.25 10.71
CA PHE A 225 -1.54 -25.35 9.46
C PHE A 225 -0.84 -24.58 8.33
N GLN A 226 -0.46 -23.33 8.58
CA GLN A 226 0.25 -22.50 7.61
C GLN A 226 1.69 -23.02 7.34
N ASN A 227 2.40 -23.48 8.34
CA ASN A 227 3.73 -24.08 8.17
C ASN A 227 3.71 -25.29 7.24
N SER A 228 2.67 -26.12 7.30
CA SER A 228 2.50 -27.24 6.38
C SER A 228 2.32 -26.77 4.93
N MET A 229 1.51 -25.75 4.70
CA MET A 229 1.33 -25.18 3.37
C MET A 229 2.62 -24.53 2.85
N ILE A 230 3.34 -23.78 3.69
CA ILE A 230 4.65 -23.19 3.34
C ILE A 230 5.62 -24.32 2.94
N SER A 231 5.73 -25.36 3.74
CA SER A 231 6.57 -26.54 3.43
C SER A 231 6.19 -27.16 2.09
N THR A 232 4.90 -27.31 1.82
CA THR A 232 4.39 -27.83 0.55
C THR A 232 4.79 -26.96 -0.62
N ILE A 233 4.60 -25.64 -0.54
CA ILE A 233 4.99 -24.66 -1.58
C ILE A 233 6.51 -24.73 -1.82
N ARG A 234 7.31 -24.68 -0.76
CA ARG A 234 8.77 -24.73 -0.85
C ARG A 234 9.30 -26.05 -1.41
N SER A 235 8.62 -27.17 -1.12
CA SER A 235 8.95 -28.49 -1.69
C SER A 235 8.81 -28.53 -3.22
N LYS A 236 8.01 -27.65 -3.82
CA LYS A 236 7.89 -27.50 -5.28
C LYS A 236 8.99 -26.62 -5.86
N GLY A 237 9.86 -26.07 -5.02
CA GLY A 237 10.91 -25.13 -5.40
C GLY A 237 10.37 -23.74 -5.77
N ALA A 238 9.20 -23.40 -5.30
CA ALA A 238 8.63 -22.04 -5.45
C ALA A 238 9.23 -21.12 -4.37
N ASP A 239 9.74 -19.95 -4.78
CA ASP A 239 10.36 -18.96 -3.91
C ASP A 239 9.56 -17.65 -3.82
N ASN A 240 8.31 -17.66 -4.30
CA ASN A 240 7.39 -16.54 -4.20
C ASN A 240 7.26 -16.02 -2.77
N VAL A 241 7.05 -14.72 -2.59
CA VAL A 241 6.66 -14.14 -1.30
C VAL A 241 5.34 -14.76 -0.84
N ILE A 242 5.27 -15.09 0.44
CA ILE A 242 4.06 -15.64 1.06
C ILE A 242 3.47 -14.59 2.01
N TRP A 243 2.16 -14.36 1.88
CA TRP A 243 1.37 -13.61 2.83
C TRP A 243 0.60 -14.58 3.71
N ALA A 244 0.89 -14.54 4.99
CA ALA A 244 0.29 -15.42 5.99
C ALA A 244 -0.79 -14.68 6.77
N SER A 245 -1.76 -15.43 7.27
CA SER A 245 -2.91 -14.89 7.99
C SER A 245 -2.69 -14.84 9.50
N GLY A 246 -3.36 -13.86 10.14
CA GLY A 246 -3.53 -13.82 11.59
C GLY A 246 -4.80 -14.49 12.05
N LEU A 247 -5.10 -14.39 13.35
CA LEU A 247 -6.37 -14.85 13.91
C LEU A 247 -7.47 -13.80 13.76
N GLY A 248 -8.73 -14.21 13.94
CA GLY A 248 -9.87 -13.33 14.06
C GLY A 248 -10.09 -12.43 12.83
N TRP A 249 -10.37 -13.02 11.67
CA TRP A 249 -10.57 -12.31 10.39
C TRP A 249 -9.36 -11.48 9.96
N ASP A 250 -8.14 -12.04 10.13
CA ASP A 250 -6.88 -11.35 9.78
C ASP A 250 -6.66 -10.01 10.49
N GLN A 251 -6.94 -10.00 11.82
CA GLN A 251 -6.84 -8.78 12.63
C GLN A 251 -5.92 -8.90 13.84
N HIS A 252 -5.49 -10.10 14.23
CA HIS A 252 -4.74 -10.33 15.46
C HIS A 252 -3.41 -11.01 15.21
N TYR A 253 -2.32 -10.26 15.43
CA TYR A 253 -0.93 -10.66 15.14
C TYR A 253 -0.01 -10.59 16.38
N GLN A 254 -0.56 -10.52 17.59
CA GLN A 254 0.20 -10.29 18.84
C GLN A 254 1.27 -11.34 19.09
N LEU A 255 1.06 -12.57 18.62
CA LEU A 255 1.97 -13.70 18.87
C LEU A 255 2.96 -13.99 17.73
N THR A 256 2.84 -13.31 16.61
CA THR A 256 3.62 -13.61 15.39
C THR A 256 5.13 -13.40 15.57
N ALA A 257 5.55 -12.36 16.29
CA ALA A 257 6.95 -12.10 16.56
C ALA A 257 7.55 -13.07 17.58
N SER A 258 6.79 -13.47 18.60
CA SER A 258 7.27 -14.39 19.66
C SER A 258 7.12 -15.86 19.31
N SER A 259 6.22 -16.19 18.37
CA SER A 259 5.97 -17.56 17.89
C SER A 259 5.82 -17.56 16.35
N PRO A 260 6.91 -17.29 15.62
CA PRO A 260 6.87 -17.08 14.17
C PRO A 260 6.52 -18.34 13.38
N LEU A 261 6.14 -18.14 12.12
CA LEU A 261 6.06 -19.21 11.12
C LEU A 261 7.46 -19.71 10.76
N THR A 262 7.49 -20.90 10.18
CA THR A 262 8.72 -21.51 9.68
C THR A 262 8.71 -21.50 8.15
N ASP A 263 9.56 -20.69 7.56
CA ASP A 263 9.84 -20.68 6.13
C ASP A 263 11.36 -20.78 5.93
N PRO A 264 11.88 -21.82 5.24
CA PRO A 264 13.31 -21.99 5.03
C PRO A 264 13.95 -20.84 4.22
N LEU A 265 13.14 -20.05 3.51
CA LEU A 265 13.60 -18.89 2.74
C LEU A 265 13.44 -17.56 3.51
N ASN A 266 12.77 -17.56 4.66
CA ASN A 266 12.36 -16.34 5.38
C ASN A 266 11.67 -15.30 4.45
N ASN A 267 10.90 -15.78 3.47
CA ASN A 267 10.33 -14.95 2.42
C ASN A 267 8.80 -14.84 2.58
N TYR A 268 8.37 -14.35 3.74
CA TYR A 268 6.96 -14.16 4.08
C TYR A 268 6.71 -12.87 4.86
N GLY A 269 5.48 -12.38 4.77
CA GLY A 269 4.91 -11.31 5.57
C GLY A 269 3.48 -11.66 5.95
N TYR A 270 2.71 -10.68 6.42
CA TYR A 270 1.36 -10.93 6.87
C TYR A 270 0.32 -10.18 6.04
N ALA A 271 -0.74 -10.90 5.63
CA ALA A 271 -1.98 -10.35 5.11
C ALA A 271 -2.80 -9.81 6.29
N VAL A 272 -3.39 -8.64 6.16
CA VAL A 272 -4.18 -7.99 7.22
C VAL A 272 -5.47 -7.43 6.64
N HIS A 273 -6.58 -7.62 7.35
CA HIS A 273 -7.86 -6.99 7.04
C HIS A 273 -8.09 -5.80 7.99
N TRP A 274 -8.27 -4.60 7.42
CA TRP A 274 -8.32 -3.36 8.16
C TRP A 274 -9.60 -2.60 7.88
N TYR A 275 -10.58 -2.73 8.76
CA TYR A 275 -11.91 -2.16 8.58
C TYR A 275 -12.32 -1.22 9.71
N PRO A 276 -13.16 -0.20 9.45
CA PRO A 276 -13.58 0.75 10.47
C PRO A 276 -14.48 0.16 11.56
N GLY A 277 -15.20 -0.94 11.31
CA GLY A 277 -16.16 -1.54 12.24
C GLY A 277 -15.61 -2.04 13.57
N TYR A 278 -14.30 -2.01 13.73
CA TYR A 278 -13.61 -2.55 14.90
C TYR A 278 -13.16 -1.49 15.91
N GLY A 279 -13.54 -0.23 15.74
CA GLY A 279 -13.10 0.83 16.64
C GLY A 279 -13.73 2.20 16.39
N ALA A 280 -13.25 3.21 17.09
CA ALA A 280 -13.70 4.59 16.93
C ALA A 280 -12.97 5.24 15.73
N TYR A 281 -13.58 5.19 14.59
CA TYR A 281 -13.02 5.48 13.25
C TYR A 281 -12.47 6.89 13.09
N ASP A 282 -13.13 7.87 13.71
CA ASP A 282 -12.78 9.28 13.63
C ASP A 282 -11.71 9.68 14.66
N ASN A 283 -11.40 8.79 15.60
CA ASN A 283 -10.42 9.05 16.64
C ASN A 283 -9.09 8.39 16.29
N TYR A 284 -8.08 9.21 15.98
CA TYR A 284 -6.73 8.73 15.68
C TYR A 284 -6.15 7.86 16.80
N ASN A 285 -6.28 8.29 18.06
CA ASN A 285 -5.67 7.58 19.18
C ASN A 285 -6.26 6.18 19.37
N SER A 286 -7.58 6.03 19.22
CA SER A 286 -8.23 4.72 19.28
C SER A 286 -7.78 3.80 18.15
N LEU A 287 -7.70 4.32 16.92
CA LEU A 287 -7.25 3.55 15.77
C LEU A 287 -5.76 3.19 15.87
N GLN A 288 -4.93 4.11 16.36
CA GLN A 288 -3.52 3.85 16.66
C GLN A 288 -3.37 2.78 17.75
N GLN A 289 -4.20 2.80 18.79
CA GLN A 289 -4.18 1.79 19.85
C GLN A 289 -4.51 0.38 19.31
N ILE A 290 -5.47 0.25 18.39
CA ILE A 290 -5.78 -1.01 17.71
C ILE A 290 -4.57 -1.47 16.90
N TRP A 291 -3.97 -0.56 16.12
CA TRP A 291 -2.74 -0.85 15.38
C TRP A 291 -1.62 -1.34 16.30
N ASP A 292 -1.33 -0.60 17.36
CA ASP A 292 -0.23 -0.89 18.29
C ASP A 292 -0.41 -2.22 19.02
N SER A 293 -1.66 -2.55 19.41
CA SER A 293 -1.94 -3.79 20.15
C SER A 293 -2.07 -5.01 19.25
N SER A 294 -2.57 -4.86 18.02
CA SER A 294 -2.98 -6.00 17.20
C SER A 294 -2.06 -6.26 16.00
N ILE A 295 -1.59 -5.22 15.30
CA ILE A 295 -0.87 -5.36 14.04
C ILE A 295 0.62 -5.05 14.19
N LYS A 296 0.95 -4.02 14.95
CA LYS A 296 2.33 -3.54 15.14
C LYS A 296 3.31 -4.63 15.58
N PRO A 297 2.96 -5.61 16.45
CA PRO A 297 3.86 -6.71 16.78
C PRO A 297 4.37 -7.47 15.57
N ALA A 298 3.55 -7.64 14.53
CA ALA A 298 3.98 -8.20 13.26
C ALA A 298 4.72 -7.16 12.39
N ALA A 299 4.20 -5.93 12.28
CA ALA A 299 4.74 -4.89 11.42
C ALA A 299 6.16 -4.45 11.79
N ASP A 300 6.54 -4.56 13.06
CA ASP A 300 7.91 -4.27 13.51
C ASP A 300 8.95 -5.28 12.99
N VAL A 301 8.52 -6.49 12.61
CA VAL A 301 9.40 -7.60 12.22
C VAL A 301 9.22 -8.03 10.77
N TYR A 302 8.01 -7.90 10.22
CA TYR A 302 7.61 -8.39 8.91
C TYR A 302 6.95 -7.31 8.06
N PRO A 303 7.00 -7.39 6.72
CA PRO A 303 6.19 -6.54 5.87
C PRO A 303 4.69 -6.89 6.03
N ILE A 304 3.84 -5.89 5.93
CA ILE A 304 2.40 -6.02 6.00
C ILE A 304 1.77 -5.75 4.64
N ASN A 305 0.80 -6.57 4.25
CA ASN A 305 -0.08 -6.29 3.13
C ASN A 305 -1.52 -6.21 3.66
N ILE A 306 -2.11 -5.03 3.63
CA ILE A 306 -3.53 -4.88 3.87
C ILE A 306 -4.23 -5.44 2.65
N THR A 307 -4.67 -6.68 2.72
CA THR A 307 -5.27 -7.39 1.60
C THR A 307 -6.76 -7.12 1.47
N GLU A 308 -7.37 -6.58 2.54
CA GLU A 308 -8.72 -6.04 2.50
C GLU A 308 -8.85 -4.79 3.36
N THR A 309 -9.43 -3.76 2.78
CA THR A 309 -9.93 -2.57 3.48
C THR A 309 -10.96 -1.88 2.61
N THR A 310 -11.99 -1.34 3.22
CA THR A 310 -12.94 -0.41 2.61
C THR A 310 -13.68 0.36 3.69
N TRP A 311 -14.23 1.51 3.32
CA TRP A 311 -15.10 2.29 4.18
C TRP A 311 -16.06 3.12 3.32
N PHE A 312 -17.24 3.39 3.84
CA PHE A 312 -18.23 4.24 3.19
C PHE A 312 -19.24 4.77 4.22
N LYS A 313 -19.98 5.75 3.83
CA LYS A 313 -20.99 6.38 4.65
C LYS A 313 -22.24 5.49 4.77
N ASN A 314 -22.80 5.38 5.97
CA ASN A 314 -24.07 4.66 6.22
C ASN A 314 -25.18 5.11 5.28
N GLN A 315 -25.90 4.14 4.72
CA GLN A 315 -27.21 4.41 4.12
C GLN A 315 -28.29 4.42 5.20
N PRO A 316 -29.21 5.37 5.18
CA PRO A 316 -30.42 5.27 6.01
C PRO A 316 -31.20 4.00 5.63
N GLY A 317 -31.33 3.06 6.58
CA GLY A 317 -32.09 1.82 6.38
C GLY A 317 -31.27 0.54 6.18
N ASP A 318 -29.95 0.61 6.04
CA ASP A 318 -29.10 -0.57 6.03
C ASP A 318 -28.81 -1.05 7.45
N SER A 319 -29.33 -2.24 7.78
CA SER A 319 -29.13 -2.85 9.08
C SER A 319 -27.85 -3.69 9.11
N SER A 320 -27.07 -3.50 10.17
CA SER A 320 -26.08 -4.41 10.78
C SER A 320 -24.93 -5.01 9.95
N TYR A 321 -25.10 -5.41 8.71
CA TYR A 321 -24.00 -6.01 7.92
C TYR A 321 -22.95 -4.98 7.50
N TRP A 322 -23.36 -3.74 7.33
CA TRP A 322 -22.52 -2.64 6.82
C TRP A 322 -21.86 -1.82 7.92
N ASP A 323 -22.15 -2.10 9.18
CA ASP A 323 -21.50 -1.43 10.31
C ASP A 323 -19.96 -1.61 10.31
N LEU A 324 -19.47 -2.71 9.75
CA LEU A 324 -18.05 -2.97 9.59
C LEU A 324 -17.35 -1.97 8.64
N PHE A 325 -18.11 -1.35 7.76
CA PHE A 325 -17.58 -0.47 6.70
C PHE A 325 -17.92 1.01 6.95
N ASN A 326 -18.50 1.33 8.10
CA ASN A 326 -18.83 2.69 8.45
C ASN A 326 -17.60 3.51 8.77
N GLY A 327 -17.49 4.65 8.16
CA GLY A 327 -16.40 5.61 8.37
C GLY A 327 -16.43 6.71 7.33
N THR A 328 -15.75 7.79 7.61
CA THR A 328 -15.60 8.91 6.68
C THR A 328 -14.14 9.02 6.20
N ASN A 329 -13.92 9.62 5.04
CA ASN A 329 -12.57 9.95 4.60
C ASN A 329 -11.83 10.81 5.61
N ALA A 330 -12.54 11.71 6.27
CA ALA A 330 -11.97 12.65 7.22
C ALA A 330 -11.41 11.92 8.45
N GLY A 331 -12.16 10.92 8.94
CA GLY A 331 -11.74 10.13 10.09
C GLY A 331 -10.89 8.94 9.70
N PHE A 332 -11.52 7.84 9.30
CA PHE A 332 -10.84 6.57 9.08
C PHE A 332 -9.73 6.65 8.00
N GLY A 333 -10.03 7.19 6.83
CA GLY A 333 -9.07 7.27 5.73
C GLY A 333 -7.81 8.06 6.10
N LYS A 334 -7.96 9.26 6.66
CA LYS A 334 -6.82 10.10 7.07
C LYS A 334 -6.01 9.47 8.21
N ASN A 335 -6.68 8.87 9.18
CA ASN A 335 -6.01 8.21 10.30
C ASN A 335 -5.25 6.97 9.83
N THR A 336 -5.86 6.15 8.97
CA THR A 336 -5.22 4.99 8.33
C THR A 336 -4.00 5.42 7.51
N LYS A 337 -4.12 6.46 6.69
CA LYS A 337 -3.00 7.02 5.92
C LYS A 337 -1.85 7.43 6.85
N ALA A 338 -2.14 8.10 7.95
CA ALA A 338 -1.14 8.53 8.91
C ALA A 338 -0.41 7.34 9.57
N ILE A 339 -1.16 6.32 10.00
CA ILE A 339 -0.62 5.11 10.63
C ILE A 339 0.26 4.34 9.65
N PHE A 340 -0.25 4.05 8.45
CA PHE A 340 0.49 3.24 7.46
C PHE A 340 1.71 3.96 6.90
N THR A 341 1.64 5.29 6.73
CA THR A 341 2.80 6.08 6.31
C THR A 341 3.88 6.07 7.39
N ALA A 342 3.49 6.21 8.67
CA ALA A 342 4.43 6.16 9.79
C ALA A 342 5.08 4.78 9.95
N ALA A 343 4.34 3.70 9.72
CA ALA A 343 4.87 2.33 9.72
C ALA A 343 5.88 2.10 8.59
N GLY A 344 5.62 2.62 7.38
CA GLY A 344 6.57 2.64 6.26
C GLY A 344 6.78 1.31 5.53
N ASN A 345 6.07 0.24 5.92
CA ASN A 345 6.21 -1.12 5.38
C ASN A 345 4.86 -1.77 5.04
N VAL A 346 3.82 -0.97 4.81
CA VAL A 346 2.45 -1.42 4.62
C VAL A 346 2.03 -1.29 3.17
N SER A 347 1.81 -2.40 2.49
CA SER A 347 1.12 -2.48 1.19
C SER A 347 -0.39 -2.47 1.40
N ILE A 348 -1.18 -2.14 0.36
CA ILE A 348 -2.64 -1.99 0.50
C ILE A 348 -3.38 -2.43 -0.76
N ALA A 349 -4.41 -3.27 -0.61
CA ALA A 349 -5.40 -3.59 -1.62
C ALA A 349 -6.81 -3.29 -1.09
N VAL A 350 -7.52 -2.40 -1.77
CA VAL A 350 -8.90 -2.03 -1.39
C VAL A 350 -9.88 -3.09 -1.85
N HIS A 351 -10.73 -3.52 -0.97
CA HIS A 351 -11.82 -4.46 -1.22
C HIS A 351 -13.09 -3.68 -1.58
N MET A 352 -13.62 -3.76 -2.75
CA MET A 352 -13.33 -4.35 -4.07
C MET A 352 -13.23 -3.23 -5.11
N ASN A 353 -12.94 -3.59 -6.39
CA ASN A 353 -12.94 -2.62 -7.49
C ASN A 353 -14.24 -1.80 -7.60
N GLY A 354 -15.41 -2.39 -7.38
CA GLY A 354 -16.71 -1.72 -7.43
C GLY A 354 -16.93 -0.65 -6.35
N PHE A 355 -16.04 -0.54 -5.35
CA PHE A 355 -16.02 0.58 -4.40
C PHE A 355 -15.11 1.72 -4.85
N LEU A 356 -14.29 1.49 -5.86
CA LEU A 356 -13.35 2.47 -6.39
C LEU A 356 -13.81 3.04 -7.74
N LEU A 357 -14.40 2.20 -8.58
CA LEU A 357 -14.88 2.56 -9.89
C LEU A 357 -16.40 2.52 -9.93
N ASP A 358 -17.02 3.50 -10.57
CA ASP A 358 -18.45 3.44 -10.88
C ASP A 358 -18.68 2.38 -11.95
N PRO A 359 -19.31 1.24 -11.62
CA PRO A 359 -19.64 0.25 -12.62
C PRO A 359 -20.73 0.71 -13.58
N GLY A 360 -21.47 1.81 -13.25
CA GLY A 360 -22.51 2.43 -14.06
C GLY A 360 -23.47 1.46 -14.77
N PRO A 361 -24.49 1.92 -15.45
CA PRO A 361 -25.35 1.08 -16.30
C PRO A 361 -24.68 0.69 -17.63
N LYS A 362 -23.36 0.72 -17.69
CA LYS A 362 -22.59 0.60 -18.91
C LYS A 362 -22.27 -0.82 -19.24
N SER A 363 -22.15 -1.05 -20.54
CA SER A 363 -21.93 -2.37 -21.11
C SER A 363 -20.50 -2.89 -20.86
N SER A 364 -19.55 -2.02 -20.50
CA SER A 364 -18.17 -2.39 -20.17
C SER A 364 -17.40 -1.23 -19.53
N PHE A 365 -16.28 -1.51 -18.88
CA PHE A 365 -15.30 -0.50 -18.43
C PHE A 365 -14.56 0.19 -19.59
N ALA A 366 -14.66 -0.37 -20.80
CA ALA A 366 -14.16 0.27 -22.01
C ALA A 366 -15.06 1.40 -22.50
N ASP A 367 -16.30 1.49 -22.00
CA ASP A 367 -17.16 2.64 -22.23
C ASP A 367 -16.46 3.92 -21.75
N PRO A 368 -16.52 5.05 -22.48
CA PRO A 368 -15.89 6.32 -22.11
C PRO A 368 -16.15 6.78 -20.68
N ASP A 369 -17.25 6.37 -20.09
CA ASP A 369 -17.56 6.67 -18.70
C ASP A 369 -17.23 5.51 -17.74
N GLY A 370 -16.86 4.34 -18.25
CA GLY A 370 -16.38 3.23 -17.44
C GLY A 370 -15.06 3.59 -16.77
N GLY A 371 -14.92 3.22 -15.49
CA GLY A 371 -13.75 3.55 -14.71
C GLY A 371 -13.72 4.96 -14.11
N LEU A 372 -14.85 5.67 -14.07
CA LEU A 372 -15.01 6.86 -13.25
C LEU A 372 -14.84 6.51 -11.77
N LEU A 373 -14.30 7.46 -11.01
CA LEU A 373 -14.27 7.36 -9.56
C LEU A 373 -15.69 7.30 -9.01
N TYR A 374 -15.92 6.43 -8.04
CA TYR A 374 -17.21 6.24 -7.41
C TYR A 374 -17.55 7.34 -6.39
N ASP A 375 -17.29 8.60 -6.73
CA ASP A 375 -17.46 9.76 -5.85
C ASP A 375 -18.84 10.44 -5.99
N GLY A 376 -19.61 10.09 -7.01
CA GLY A 376 -20.93 10.67 -7.26
C GLY A 376 -22.06 10.05 -6.45
N ASN A 377 -21.77 9.01 -5.68
CA ASN A 377 -22.76 8.33 -4.83
C ASN A 377 -22.57 8.74 -3.38
N THR A 378 -23.63 9.23 -2.78
CA THR A 378 -23.65 9.68 -1.37
C THR A 378 -23.33 8.59 -0.35
N VAL A 379 -23.45 7.33 -0.73
CA VAL A 379 -23.15 6.16 0.11
C VAL A 379 -21.66 5.90 0.26
N ARG A 380 -20.89 6.17 -0.81
CA ARG A 380 -19.45 5.90 -0.87
C ARG A 380 -18.65 7.20 -0.96
N ASP A 381 -19.21 8.23 -0.37
CA ASP A 381 -18.75 9.60 -0.47
C ASP A 381 -17.25 9.73 -0.17
N GLY A 382 -16.53 10.04 -1.20
CA GLY A 382 -15.14 10.45 -1.12
C GLY A 382 -14.08 9.35 -0.93
N MET A 383 -14.43 8.07 -0.68
CA MET A 383 -13.41 7.02 -0.49
C MET A 383 -12.59 6.79 -1.77
N ALA A 384 -13.26 6.65 -2.91
CA ALA A 384 -12.57 6.38 -4.16
C ALA A 384 -11.62 7.52 -4.53
N ARG A 385 -12.06 8.78 -4.38
CA ARG A 385 -11.21 9.95 -4.57
C ARG A 385 -10.03 9.98 -3.61
N PHE A 386 -10.26 9.69 -2.34
CA PHE A 386 -9.19 9.64 -1.34
C PHE A 386 -8.13 8.58 -1.68
N ILE A 387 -8.55 7.37 -2.03
CA ILE A 387 -7.66 6.27 -2.42
C ILE A 387 -6.92 6.61 -3.72
N PHE A 388 -7.60 7.18 -4.72
CA PHE A 388 -7.02 7.61 -5.98
C PHE A 388 -5.85 8.59 -5.78
N GLU A 389 -6.06 9.63 -4.95
CA GLU A 389 -5.01 10.61 -4.60
C GLU A 389 -3.89 9.96 -3.78
N TRP A 390 -4.25 9.10 -2.83
CA TRP A 390 -3.27 8.43 -2.00
C TRP A 390 -2.40 7.45 -2.79
N TYR A 391 -2.96 6.74 -3.78
CA TYR A 391 -2.17 5.86 -4.64
C TYR A 391 -1.17 6.63 -5.52
N TYR A 392 -1.55 7.79 -6.02
CA TYR A 392 -0.62 8.69 -6.70
C TYR A 392 0.55 9.11 -5.80
N GLU A 393 0.28 9.46 -4.55
CA GLU A 393 1.33 9.78 -3.58
C GLU A 393 2.21 8.54 -3.29
N ARG A 394 1.60 7.39 -3.06
CA ARG A 394 2.31 6.12 -2.77
C ARG A 394 3.19 5.64 -3.92
N ALA A 395 2.77 5.86 -5.15
CA ALA A 395 3.56 5.51 -6.32
C ALA A 395 4.94 6.17 -6.32
N GLN A 396 5.08 7.32 -5.71
CA GLN A 396 6.33 8.07 -5.61
C GLN A 396 7.33 7.49 -4.60
N PHE A 397 6.92 6.50 -3.80
CA PHE A 397 7.81 5.75 -2.91
C PHE A 397 8.56 4.62 -3.63
N ASN A 398 8.10 4.18 -4.77
CA ASN A 398 8.68 3.03 -5.47
C ASN A 398 9.79 3.47 -6.44
N PRO A 399 10.96 2.84 -6.38
CA PRO A 399 12.15 3.33 -7.06
C PRO A 399 12.13 3.24 -8.59
N TRP A 400 11.24 2.44 -9.17
CA TRP A 400 11.18 2.24 -10.63
C TRP A 400 9.93 2.85 -11.29
N ASN A 401 9.07 3.51 -10.53
CA ASN A 401 7.82 4.02 -11.07
C ASN A 401 7.98 5.22 -12.00
N GLY A 402 9.17 5.79 -12.06
CA GLY A 402 9.45 6.93 -12.93
C GLY A 402 8.57 8.15 -12.67
N VAL A 403 7.88 8.19 -11.52
CA VAL A 403 7.07 9.34 -11.11
C VAL A 403 8.01 10.44 -10.64
N TRP A 404 8.52 11.18 -11.62
CA TRP A 404 9.34 12.34 -11.33
C TRP A 404 8.45 13.50 -10.88
N ASN A 405 8.75 14.07 -9.73
CA ASN A 405 7.96 15.15 -9.15
C ASN A 405 8.22 16.54 -9.75
N GLY A 406 9.17 16.66 -10.68
CA GLY A 406 9.50 17.93 -11.36
C GLY A 406 10.46 18.83 -10.59
N VAL A 407 11.11 18.34 -9.55
CA VAL A 407 12.14 19.10 -8.80
C VAL A 407 13.46 19.04 -9.54
N THR A 408 14.01 20.20 -9.90
CA THR A 408 15.31 20.30 -10.57
C THR A 408 16.44 20.14 -9.55
N ASN A 409 17.33 19.17 -9.80
CA ASN A 409 18.48 18.91 -8.93
C ASN A 409 19.40 20.13 -8.84
N ASN A 410 19.84 20.44 -7.61
CA ASN A 410 20.69 21.57 -7.26
C ASN A 410 20.11 22.97 -7.59
N ALA A 411 18.85 23.05 -7.95
CA ALA A 411 18.17 24.34 -8.09
C ALA A 411 17.79 24.91 -6.71
N LYS A 412 17.60 26.22 -6.67
CA LYS A 412 17.16 26.93 -5.47
C LYS A 412 15.65 27.07 -5.47
N TYR A 413 15.04 26.86 -4.32
CA TYR A 413 13.60 26.97 -4.13
C TYR A 413 13.24 27.72 -2.86
N LYS A 414 12.12 28.41 -2.88
CA LYS A 414 11.35 28.75 -1.67
C LYS A 414 10.25 27.73 -1.47
N LEU A 415 9.95 27.42 -0.23
CA LEU A 415 8.88 26.50 0.15
C LEU A 415 7.79 27.30 0.86
N ILE A 416 6.66 27.52 0.17
CA ILE A 416 5.57 28.37 0.64
C ILE A 416 4.44 27.48 1.20
N ASN A 417 4.10 27.66 2.47
CA ASN A 417 3.06 26.89 3.13
C ASN A 417 1.68 27.18 2.53
N ARG A 418 0.89 26.13 2.29
CA ARG A 418 -0.43 26.26 1.65
C ARG A 418 -1.45 26.94 2.56
N ALA A 419 -1.39 26.71 3.87
CA ALA A 419 -2.36 27.26 4.82
C ALA A 419 -2.11 28.76 5.09
N SER A 420 -0.84 29.17 5.17
CA SER A 420 -0.48 30.52 5.60
C SER A 420 0.00 31.43 4.46
N GLY A 421 0.44 30.86 3.32
CA GLY A 421 1.10 31.61 2.25
C GLY A 421 2.52 32.09 2.61
N LYS A 422 3.10 31.62 3.73
CA LYS A 422 4.42 32.05 4.21
C LYS A 422 5.52 31.05 3.84
N ALA A 423 6.75 31.56 3.70
CA ALA A 423 7.92 30.77 3.36
C ALA A 423 8.54 30.09 4.58
N ILE A 424 9.18 28.92 4.39
CA ILE A 424 10.14 28.36 5.35
C ILE A 424 11.32 29.32 5.45
N ASP A 425 11.65 29.71 6.67
CA ASP A 425 12.58 30.79 6.96
C ASP A 425 13.57 30.40 8.06
N VAL A 426 14.81 30.82 7.88
CA VAL A 426 15.84 30.76 8.93
C VAL A 426 15.74 32.04 9.78
N PRO A 427 15.33 31.97 11.05
CA PRO A 427 15.13 33.13 11.90
C PRO A 427 16.29 34.13 11.85
N ASN A 428 15.99 35.39 11.48
CA ASN A 428 16.97 36.49 11.38
C ASN A 428 18.17 36.18 10.46
N GLY A 429 18.07 35.19 9.58
CA GLY A 429 19.18 34.75 8.73
C GLY A 429 20.39 34.21 9.51
N GLN A 430 20.20 33.71 10.74
CA GLN A 430 21.28 33.22 11.58
C GLN A 430 21.83 31.89 11.06
N ASN A 431 23.16 31.74 11.04
CA ASN A 431 23.84 30.52 10.62
C ASN A 431 24.32 29.69 11.83
N THR A 432 23.39 29.29 12.70
CA THR A 432 23.68 28.58 13.96
C THR A 432 23.10 27.19 13.95
N ASN A 433 23.85 26.19 14.43
CA ASN A 433 23.34 24.83 14.62
C ASN A 433 22.21 24.82 15.64
N SER A 434 21.28 23.87 15.46
CA SER A 434 20.11 23.66 16.33
C SER A 434 19.13 24.84 16.34
N LEU A 435 19.22 25.74 15.36
CA LEU A 435 18.27 26.85 15.20
C LEU A 435 16.96 26.32 14.61
N GLN A 436 15.88 26.37 15.38
CA GLN A 436 14.57 25.92 14.91
C GLN A 436 14.04 26.84 13.80
N LEU A 437 13.67 26.24 12.67
CA LEU A 437 13.08 26.93 11.52
C LEU A 437 11.67 27.44 11.85
N GLN A 438 11.27 28.46 11.11
CA GLN A 438 9.98 29.12 11.24
C GLN A 438 9.32 29.34 9.87
N GLN A 439 8.08 29.77 9.86
CA GLN A 439 7.50 30.45 8.70
C GLN A 439 7.57 31.96 8.86
N TRP A 440 7.77 32.66 7.74
CA TRP A 440 7.81 34.12 7.70
C TRP A 440 7.23 34.64 6.40
N PRO A 441 6.65 35.87 6.35
CA PRO A 441 6.18 36.46 5.09
C PRO A 441 7.24 36.36 3.99
N GLU A 442 6.81 35.95 2.78
CA GLU A 442 7.71 35.74 1.65
C GLU A 442 8.45 37.05 1.29
N ASN A 443 9.76 36.92 1.14
CA ASN A 443 10.64 38.02 0.73
C ASN A 443 11.82 37.51 -0.13
N THR A 444 12.77 38.38 -0.50
CA THR A 444 13.91 38.01 -1.35
C THR A 444 15.15 37.54 -0.58
N ALA A 445 15.09 37.47 0.74
CA ALA A 445 16.23 37.10 1.58
C ALA A 445 16.71 35.66 1.30
N LEU A 446 18.02 35.45 1.40
CA LEU A 446 18.63 34.11 1.28
C LEU A 446 18.17 33.15 2.37
N ALA A 447 17.71 33.68 3.52
CA ALA A 447 17.17 32.92 4.64
C ALA A 447 15.93 32.06 4.27
N GLN A 448 15.25 32.39 3.17
CA GLN A 448 14.08 31.66 2.66
C GLN A 448 14.39 30.79 1.44
N GLN A 449 15.66 30.71 1.04
CA GLN A 449 16.07 29.98 -0.15
C GLN A 449 16.81 28.70 0.20
N TRP A 450 16.45 27.61 -0.45
CA TRP A 450 16.96 26.27 -0.20
C TRP A 450 17.47 25.67 -1.50
N THR A 451 18.75 25.26 -1.53
CA THR A 451 19.26 24.41 -2.61
C THR A 451 18.76 22.99 -2.37
N VAL A 452 18.01 22.46 -3.34
CA VAL A 452 17.42 21.12 -3.25
C VAL A 452 18.27 20.15 -4.05
N THR A 453 18.99 19.25 -3.35
CA THR A 453 19.93 18.30 -3.95
C THR A 453 19.35 16.89 -3.91
N ASP A 454 19.22 16.24 -5.06
CA ASP A 454 18.82 14.86 -5.20
C ASP A 454 19.89 13.94 -4.58
N MET A 455 19.45 13.01 -3.73
CA MET A 455 20.31 12.05 -3.05
C MET A 455 20.68 10.83 -3.92
N GLY A 456 20.38 10.87 -5.22
CA GLY A 456 20.71 9.82 -6.18
C GLY A 456 19.86 8.55 -6.01
N THR A 457 18.75 8.65 -5.29
CA THR A 457 17.77 7.59 -5.13
C THR A 457 16.57 7.90 -6.02
N TYR A 458 16.08 6.95 -6.78
CA TYR A 458 14.91 7.12 -7.65
C TYR A 458 13.59 7.40 -6.90
N ASN A 459 13.66 7.65 -5.58
CA ASN A 459 12.50 7.74 -4.68
C ASN A 459 12.16 9.16 -4.27
N ASN A 460 12.53 10.16 -5.08
CA ASN A 460 12.25 11.57 -4.79
C ASN A 460 12.79 12.01 -3.40
N ILE A 461 13.98 11.53 -3.02
CA ILE A 461 14.66 11.89 -1.77
C ILE A 461 15.67 12.99 -2.02
N TYR A 462 15.55 14.06 -1.25
CA TYR A 462 16.36 15.25 -1.39
C TYR A 462 16.92 15.72 -0.05
N ARG A 463 18.01 16.48 -0.16
CA ARG A 463 18.55 17.31 0.91
C ARG A 463 18.26 18.78 0.62
N LEU A 464 17.84 19.52 1.63
CA LEU A 464 17.53 20.93 1.53
C LEU A 464 18.60 21.72 2.28
N ARG A 465 19.52 22.37 1.52
CA ARG A 465 20.60 23.21 2.06
C ARG A 465 20.17 24.65 2.07
N SER A 466 20.35 25.34 3.19
CA SER A 466 20.10 26.77 3.28
C SER A 466 21.08 27.56 2.39
N VAL A 467 20.57 28.41 1.52
CA VAL A 467 21.41 29.30 0.68
C VAL A 467 22.10 30.37 1.54
N ASN A 468 21.51 30.70 2.69
CA ASN A 468 22.10 31.65 3.65
C ASN A 468 23.29 31.05 4.45
N SER A 469 23.51 29.74 4.38
CA SER A 469 24.58 29.09 5.13
C SER A 469 25.92 29.15 4.39
N SER A 470 26.95 29.68 5.03
CA SER A 470 28.32 29.69 4.50
C SER A 470 29.06 28.36 4.69
N ASP A 471 28.58 27.48 5.57
CA ASP A 471 29.20 26.23 5.99
C ASP A 471 28.33 24.99 5.75
N ASN A 472 27.44 25.06 4.79
CA ASN A 472 26.62 23.92 4.31
C ASN A 472 25.62 23.37 5.34
N LYS A 473 24.93 24.22 6.09
CA LYS A 473 23.84 23.75 6.97
C LYS A 473 22.60 23.37 6.18
N VAL A 474 21.93 22.36 6.66
CA VAL A 474 20.76 21.74 6.02
C VAL A 474 19.56 21.70 6.96
N MET A 475 18.39 21.49 6.37
CA MET A 475 17.17 21.17 7.12
C MET A 475 17.34 19.82 7.81
N ASP A 476 16.93 19.72 9.06
CA ASP A 476 17.20 18.57 9.93
C ASP A 476 16.06 18.36 10.93
N VAL A 477 15.76 17.11 11.24
CA VAL A 477 14.90 16.76 12.38
C VAL A 477 15.76 16.68 13.62
N ARG A 478 15.48 17.53 14.62
CA ARG A 478 16.26 17.59 15.88
C ARG A 478 16.46 16.21 16.48
N ASN A 479 17.70 15.90 16.84
CA ASN A 479 18.13 14.64 17.45
C ASN A 479 17.82 13.38 16.60
N GLY A 480 17.35 13.50 15.38
CA GLY A 480 16.96 12.37 14.54
C GLY A 480 15.85 11.50 15.15
N THR A 481 14.98 12.07 15.99
CA THR A 481 13.91 11.30 16.63
C THR A 481 12.77 11.00 15.66
N LYS A 482 11.96 9.98 16.00
CA LYS A 482 10.72 9.66 15.26
C LYS A 482 9.47 10.19 15.97
N ASN A 483 9.62 11.08 16.96
CA ASN A 483 8.50 11.61 17.75
C ASN A 483 7.69 12.65 16.96
N ASN A 484 6.39 12.72 17.24
CA ASN A 484 5.55 13.83 16.80
C ASN A 484 5.95 15.10 17.55
N GLY A 485 5.81 16.26 16.89
CA GLY A 485 6.13 17.55 17.49
C GLY A 485 7.62 17.87 17.56
N GLU A 486 8.51 17.00 17.05
CA GLU A 486 9.93 17.29 17.08
C GLU A 486 10.29 18.42 16.11
N ALA A 487 11.14 19.31 16.56
CA ALA A 487 11.51 20.51 15.83
C ALA A 487 12.21 20.21 14.50
N ILE A 488 11.88 20.98 13.48
CA ILE A 488 12.67 21.10 12.25
C ILE A 488 13.63 22.25 12.44
N GLN A 489 14.91 21.99 12.26
CA GLN A 489 16.02 22.91 12.57
C GLN A 489 17.01 23.07 11.42
N LEU A 490 17.86 24.08 11.52
CA LEU A 490 19.08 24.22 10.74
C LEU A 490 20.21 23.49 11.47
N MET A 491 20.92 22.60 10.77
CA MET A 491 22.02 21.81 11.36
C MET A 491 23.14 21.59 10.35
N GLN A 492 24.38 21.44 10.86
CA GLN A 492 25.51 21.03 10.03
C GLN A 492 25.19 19.74 9.28
N ASP A 493 25.53 19.70 8.00
CA ASP A 493 25.35 18.52 7.16
C ASP A 493 26.19 17.34 7.68
N SER A 494 25.55 16.25 8.04
CA SER A 494 26.17 15.00 8.54
C SER A 494 25.77 13.78 7.70
N ASN A 495 25.06 14.00 6.61
CA ASN A 495 24.63 12.97 5.64
C ASN A 495 23.78 11.84 6.24
N ASN A 496 23.04 12.09 7.31
CA ASN A 496 22.15 11.11 7.92
C ASN A 496 20.71 11.23 7.40
N THR A 497 19.87 10.24 7.70
CA THR A 497 18.47 10.17 7.23
C THR A 497 17.55 11.22 7.85
N ALA A 498 17.91 11.79 9.02
CA ALA A 498 17.15 12.90 9.62
C ALA A 498 17.27 14.21 8.80
N GLN A 499 18.26 14.29 7.90
CA GLN A 499 18.54 15.42 7.00
C GLN A 499 18.06 15.14 5.56
N GLN A 500 17.36 14.05 5.35
CA GLN A 500 16.84 13.64 4.04
C GLN A 500 15.32 13.67 4.05
N PHE A 501 14.74 14.22 3.00
CA PHE A 501 13.30 14.40 2.89
C PHE A 501 12.80 13.88 1.54
N ARG A 502 11.77 13.06 1.58
CA ARG A 502 11.03 12.68 0.38
C ARG A 502 10.06 13.80 0.03
N LEU A 503 10.17 14.34 -1.16
CA LEU A 503 9.27 15.36 -1.69
C LEU A 503 8.18 14.66 -2.51
N ILE A 504 6.98 14.59 -1.95
CA ILE A 504 5.82 13.98 -2.58
C ILE A 504 5.00 15.06 -3.27
N LYS A 505 4.90 14.98 -4.58
CA LYS A 505 4.04 15.87 -5.37
C LYS A 505 2.57 15.45 -5.21
N LEU A 506 1.73 16.41 -4.89
CA LEU A 506 0.29 16.21 -4.77
C LEU A 506 -0.40 16.61 -6.09
N SER A 507 -1.56 16.05 -6.36
CA SER A 507 -2.36 16.34 -7.56
C SER A 507 -2.74 17.81 -7.69
N ASN A 508 -2.86 18.50 -6.56
CA ASN A 508 -3.19 19.92 -6.49
C ASN A 508 -2.00 20.87 -6.77
N GLY A 509 -0.84 20.33 -7.15
CA GLY A 509 0.36 21.12 -7.49
C GLY A 509 1.21 21.57 -6.29
N TYR A 510 0.89 21.13 -5.08
CA TYR A 510 1.72 21.30 -3.88
C TYR A 510 2.59 20.06 -3.64
N TRP A 511 3.46 20.11 -2.64
CA TRP A 511 4.31 19.01 -2.17
C TRP A 511 4.14 18.80 -0.68
N SER A 512 4.32 17.57 -0.24
CA SER A 512 4.58 17.24 1.16
C SER A 512 6.02 16.77 1.32
N LEU A 513 6.67 17.19 2.39
CA LEU A 513 8.04 16.83 2.73
C LEU A 513 8.00 15.79 3.85
N LEU A 514 8.32 14.54 3.54
CA LEU A 514 8.37 13.47 4.52
C LEU A 514 9.82 13.16 4.89
N ASN A 515 10.16 13.25 6.18
CA ASN A 515 11.49 12.88 6.64
C ASN A 515 11.74 11.38 6.44
N VAL A 516 12.90 11.02 5.90
CA VAL A 516 13.24 9.62 5.55
C VAL A 516 13.38 8.73 6.79
N ASN A 517 13.87 9.27 7.90
CA ASN A 517 14.05 8.52 9.16
C ASN A 517 12.72 8.20 9.86
N SER A 518 11.76 9.13 9.80
CA SER A 518 10.53 9.06 10.61
C SER A 518 9.26 8.81 9.81
N ASN A 519 9.29 8.97 8.48
CA ASN A 519 8.14 9.02 7.57
C ASN A 519 7.09 10.09 7.98
N LYS A 520 7.49 11.12 8.73
CA LYS A 520 6.63 12.21 9.19
C LYS A 520 6.78 13.44 8.31
N ALA A 521 5.69 14.20 8.19
CA ALA A 521 5.64 15.42 7.40
C ALA A 521 6.22 16.61 8.16
N VAL A 522 6.91 17.48 7.44
CA VAL A 522 7.25 18.84 7.89
C VAL A 522 5.99 19.69 7.90
N GLU A 523 5.69 20.32 9.03
CA GLU A 523 4.50 21.16 9.19
C GLU A 523 4.76 22.41 10.00
N VAL A 524 3.82 23.36 9.90
CA VAL A 524 3.77 24.49 10.81
C VAL A 524 3.06 24.06 12.10
N THR A 525 3.72 24.26 13.25
CA THR A 525 3.20 23.87 14.56
C THR A 525 1.80 24.45 14.80
N GLY A 526 0.87 23.57 15.21
CA GLY A 526 -0.51 23.94 15.54
C GLY A 526 -1.29 24.53 14.36
N ALA A 527 -0.89 24.28 13.11
CA ALA A 527 -1.49 24.88 11.92
C ALA A 527 -1.56 26.43 11.97
N SER A 528 -0.66 27.05 12.72
CA SER A 528 -0.61 28.50 12.92
C SER A 528 -0.36 29.24 11.59
N THR A 529 -1.01 30.38 11.40
CA THR A 529 -0.74 31.29 10.30
C THR A 529 0.08 32.51 10.71
N ALA A 530 0.50 32.59 11.99
CA ALA A 530 1.25 33.73 12.52
C ALA A 530 2.69 33.77 11.97
N ASP A 531 3.25 34.98 11.91
CA ASP A 531 4.66 35.20 11.60
C ASP A 531 5.54 34.60 12.71
N GLY A 532 6.62 33.95 12.32
CA GLY A 532 7.55 33.33 13.27
C GLY A 532 7.05 31.99 13.86
N ALA A 533 5.89 31.49 13.45
CA ALA A 533 5.42 30.18 13.88
C ALA A 533 6.44 29.10 13.50
N LYS A 534 6.75 28.22 14.45
CA LYS A 534 7.85 27.25 14.34
C LYS A 534 7.44 26.04 13.51
N LEU A 535 8.45 25.39 12.93
CA LEU A 535 8.27 24.16 12.16
C LEU A 535 8.58 22.93 13.03
N GLN A 536 7.82 21.89 12.83
CA GLN A 536 7.99 20.59 13.45
C GLN A 536 7.73 19.47 12.44
N GLN A 537 8.08 18.23 12.81
CA GLN A 537 7.55 17.05 12.11
C GLN A 537 6.31 16.50 12.81
N ASN A 538 5.37 15.95 12.05
CA ASN A 538 4.20 15.28 12.60
C ASN A 538 3.66 14.22 11.63
N LEU A 539 2.72 13.39 12.09
CA LEU A 539 2.04 12.40 11.26
C LEU A 539 1.52 13.02 9.97
N TYR A 540 1.77 12.34 8.85
CA TYR A 540 1.32 12.81 7.54
C TYR A 540 -0.17 12.52 7.34
N ARG A 541 -0.99 13.53 7.38
CA ARG A 541 -2.44 13.46 7.18
C ARG A 541 -2.92 14.15 5.91
N GLY A 542 -2.02 14.85 5.20
CA GLY A 542 -2.35 15.65 4.03
C GLY A 542 -3.06 16.97 4.38
N ASP A 543 -2.92 17.47 5.61
CA ASP A 543 -3.50 18.74 6.03
C ASP A 543 -2.81 19.94 5.37
N LEU A 544 -3.51 21.08 5.24
CA LEU A 544 -3.01 22.23 4.48
C LEU A 544 -1.68 22.79 5.01
N HIS A 545 -1.46 22.75 6.32
CA HIS A 545 -0.22 23.21 6.96
C HIS A 545 0.97 22.23 6.79
N GLN A 546 0.72 21.03 6.19
CA GLN A 546 1.72 20.05 5.77
C GLN A 546 2.04 20.10 4.27
N GLN A 547 1.44 21.06 3.55
CA GLN A 547 1.57 21.19 2.09
C GLN A 547 2.33 22.46 1.74
N TRP A 548 3.24 22.34 0.77
CA TRP A 548 4.18 23.39 0.42
C TRP A 548 4.21 23.60 -1.09
N LYS A 549 4.16 24.83 -1.54
CA LYS A 549 4.44 25.18 -2.94
C LYS A 549 5.95 25.39 -3.10
N LEU A 550 6.56 24.65 -4.02
CA LEU A 550 7.95 24.86 -4.40
C LEU A 550 7.99 25.95 -5.48
N VAL A 551 8.64 27.06 -5.19
CA VAL A 551 8.86 28.18 -6.11
C VAL A 551 10.34 28.26 -6.42
N GLN A 552 10.72 27.92 -7.65
CA GLN A 552 12.10 27.99 -8.09
C GLN A 552 12.58 29.45 -8.11
N VAL A 553 13.77 29.68 -7.60
CA VAL A 553 14.44 30.99 -7.60
C VAL A 553 15.53 30.97 -8.65
N ASN A 554 15.54 31.97 -9.51
CA ASN A 554 16.53 32.12 -10.57
C ASN A 554 17.88 32.63 -10.05
#